data_c5c4e91e1032e28e97036a3d2a75c443
#
_entry.id   c5c4e91e1032e28e97036a3d2a75c443
#
_cell.length_a   1.000
_cell.length_b   1.000
_cell.length_c   1.000
_cell.angle_alpha   90.00
_cell.angle_beta   90.00
_cell.angle_gamma   90.00
#
_symmetry.space_group_name_H-M   'P 1'
#
loop_
_entity.id
_entity.type
_entity.pdbx_description
1 polymer ?
#
loop_
_entity_poly.entity_id
_entity_poly.type
_entity_poly.pdbx_seq_one_letter_code
_entity_poly.pdbx_strand_id
1 'polypeptide(L)'
;MLAEVVLTPSEGKRLIAKAIAHMPIVKLAKENGTVIVATSTTNAYVLEELLGKEIKEKGMFTAGVVTKDGLQITEAKGRGDHTVIQKGKVKTVKVPELGDILKEMGPGDIFIKGANAIDPFGQAGILLGGIGGGTIGAAWGYLTSNGITTIIAAGLEKLVPINLTDAVNRMGIMKVDIALDVKCGMMVIGGYIITEMEAFKELFGVDVVPIGGGGIDGAEGAKIFLLDGEDEAVKEAVAMVKTIRGEPKLTTRTIKQK
;
A
#
# COMPACT_ATOMS: atom_id res chain seq x y z
N MET A 1 -22.46 6.66 18.36
CA MET A 1 -21.72 7.94 18.54
C MET A 1 -21.14 8.38 17.21
N LEU A 2 -21.12 9.68 16.95
CA LEU A 2 -20.45 10.25 15.78
C LEU A 2 -19.17 10.97 16.21
N ALA A 3 -18.09 10.82 15.47
CA ALA A 3 -16.85 11.56 15.67
C ALA A 3 -16.22 11.96 14.33
N GLU A 4 -15.60 13.13 14.28
CA GLU A 4 -14.81 13.57 13.14
C GLU A 4 -13.31 13.45 13.45
N VAL A 5 -12.57 12.91 12.48
CA VAL A 5 -11.11 12.81 12.57
C VAL A 5 -10.47 13.19 11.24
N VAL A 6 -9.24 13.67 11.32
CA VAL A 6 -8.41 13.98 10.14
C VAL A 6 -7.17 13.10 10.19
N LEU A 7 -6.81 12.51 9.05
CA LEU A 7 -5.56 11.77 8.88
C LEU A 7 -4.75 12.36 7.73
N THR A 8 -3.49 12.66 7.99
CA THR A 8 -2.50 12.90 6.94
C THR A 8 -2.19 11.59 6.20
N PRO A 9 -1.61 11.63 5.00
CA PRO A 9 -1.21 10.40 4.30
C PRO A 9 -0.28 9.49 5.10
N SER A 10 0.59 10.02 5.96
CA SER A 10 1.46 9.20 6.80
C SER A 10 0.68 8.52 7.94
N GLU A 11 -0.21 9.25 8.58
CA GLU A 11 -1.10 8.72 9.62
C GLU A 11 -2.05 7.66 9.05
N GLY A 12 -2.62 7.89 7.85
CA GLY A 12 -3.43 6.90 7.12
C GLY A 12 -2.65 5.61 6.84
N LYS A 13 -1.39 5.72 6.38
CA LYS A 13 -0.53 4.55 6.16
C LYS A 13 -0.25 3.78 7.46
N ARG A 14 -0.07 4.48 8.58
CA ARG A 14 0.10 3.85 9.89
C ARG A 14 -1.16 3.11 10.32
N LEU A 15 -2.32 3.71 10.16
CA LEU A 15 -3.60 3.08 10.49
C LEU A 15 -3.84 1.82 9.65
N ILE A 16 -3.65 1.90 8.33
CA ILE A 16 -3.76 0.77 7.40
C ILE A 16 -2.80 -0.35 7.80
N ALA A 17 -1.57 -0.02 8.15
CA ALA A 17 -0.58 -1.00 8.57
C ALA A 17 -0.97 -1.75 9.83
N LYS A 18 -1.49 -1.02 10.84
CA LYS A 18 -2.01 -1.63 12.07
C LYS A 18 -3.17 -2.57 11.78
N ALA A 19 -4.11 -2.16 10.92
CA ALA A 19 -5.23 -3.01 10.54
C ALA A 19 -4.76 -4.29 9.85
N ILE A 20 -3.89 -4.20 8.85
CA ILE A 20 -3.38 -5.37 8.13
C ILE A 20 -2.64 -6.32 9.09
N ALA A 21 -1.81 -5.81 9.97
CA ALA A 21 -1.12 -6.64 10.97
C ALA A 21 -2.08 -7.26 12.00
N HIS A 22 -3.25 -6.64 12.23
CA HIS A 22 -4.28 -7.15 13.12
C HIS A 22 -5.11 -8.27 12.49
N MET A 23 -5.29 -8.31 11.17
CA MET A 23 -6.11 -9.28 10.46
C MET A 23 -5.76 -10.73 10.86
N PRO A 24 -6.74 -11.57 11.26
CA PRO A 24 -6.49 -12.96 11.67
C PRO A 24 -5.80 -13.79 10.59
N ILE A 25 -6.15 -13.58 9.32
CA ILE A 25 -5.53 -14.28 8.18
C ILE A 25 -4.05 -13.94 8.03
N VAL A 26 -3.65 -12.69 8.31
CA VAL A 26 -2.26 -12.24 8.24
C VAL A 26 -1.43 -12.81 9.40
N LYS A 27 -2.00 -12.83 10.62
CA LYS A 27 -1.37 -13.46 11.78
C LYS A 27 -1.13 -14.94 11.54
N LEU A 28 -2.14 -15.65 11.04
CA LEU A 28 -2.07 -17.08 10.75
C LEU A 28 -1.03 -17.40 9.67
N ALA A 29 -1.03 -16.64 8.57
CA ALA A 29 -0.05 -16.80 7.49
C ALA A 29 1.39 -16.49 7.94
N LYS A 30 1.56 -15.47 8.79
CA LYS A 30 2.88 -15.12 9.37
C LYS A 30 3.45 -16.27 10.20
N GLU A 31 2.62 -16.99 10.97
CA GLU A 31 3.05 -18.06 11.87
C GLU A 31 3.22 -19.41 11.15
N ASN A 32 2.28 -19.76 10.27
CA ASN A 32 2.18 -21.11 9.72
C ASN A 32 2.43 -21.20 8.21
N GLY A 33 2.32 -20.09 7.50
CA GLY A 33 2.47 -19.99 6.04
C GLY A 33 3.57 -19.04 5.61
N THR A 34 3.30 -18.35 4.50
CA THR A 34 4.19 -17.36 3.90
C THR A 34 3.48 -16.03 3.71
N VAL A 35 4.10 -14.94 4.15
CA VAL A 35 3.67 -13.57 3.87
C VAL A 35 4.78 -12.88 3.07
N ILE A 36 4.47 -12.42 1.86
CA ILE A 36 5.35 -11.56 1.09
C ILE A 36 4.88 -10.11 1.25
N VAL A 37 5.76 -9.25 1.76
CA VAL A 37 5.54 -7.80 1.81
C VAL A 37 6.35 -7.17 0.68
N ALA A 38 5.67 -6.85 -0.42
CA ALA A 38 6.28 -6.20 -1.56
C ALA A 38 6.57 -4.72 -1.27
N THR A 39 7.62 -4.18 -1.88
CA THR A 39 8.03 -2.79 -1.65
C THR A 39 6.94 -1.78 -2.02
N SER A 40 6.61 -0.90 -1.09
CA SER A 40 5.79 0.31 -1.25
C SER A 40 5.91 1.18 0.01
N THR A 41 5.63 2.45 -0.10
CA THR A 41 5.68 3.36 1.06
C THR A 41 4.71 2.95 2.18
N THR A 42 3.50 2.51 1.85
CA THR A 42 2.54 1.99 2.85
C THR A 42 3.03 0.68 3.46
N ASN A 43 3.60 -0.21 2.62
CA ASN A 43 4.10 -1.50 3.09
C ASN A 43 5.33 -1.40 4.01
N ALA A 44 6.05 -0.29 4.00
CA ALA A 44 7.09 -0.04 5.01
C ALA A 44 6.49 0.02 6.42
N TYR A 45 5.33 0.67 6.56
CA TYR A 45 4.59 0.69 7.83
C TYR A 45 4.02 -0.69 8.19
N VAL A 46 3.47 -1.42 7.19
CA VAL A 46 2.99 -2.80 7.40
C VAL A 46 4.13 -3.68 7.91
N LEU A 47 5.30 -3.54 7.33
CA LEU A 47 6.47 -4.32 7.75
C LEU A 47 6.92 -3.98 9.18
N GLU A 48 6.85 -2.70 9.59
CA GLU A 48 7.10 -2.30 10.98
C GLU A 48 6.15 -2.99 11.95
N GLU A 49 4.84 -2.96 11.66
CA GLU A 49 3.83 -3.57 12.53
C GLU A 49 3.99 -5.11 12.58
N LEU A 50 4.30 -5.76 11.45
CA LEU A 50 4.50 -7.20 11.41
C LEU A 50 5.76 -7.67 12.15
N LEU A 51 6.85 -6.88 12.11
CA LEU A 51 8.13 -7.25 12.68
C LEU A 51 8.39 -6.66 14.09
N GLY A 52 7.60 -5.65 14.50
CA GLY A 52 7.84 -4.89 15.73
C GLY A 52 9.19 -4.14 15.70
N LYS A 53 9.66 -3.77 14.51
CA LYS A 53 10.97 -3.13 14.31
C LYS A 53 10.86 -1.92 13.38
N GLU A 54 11.37 -0.79 13.81
CA GLU A 54 11.37 0.45 13.05
C GLU A 54 12.13 0.33 11.72
N ILE A 55 11.54 0.86 10.65
CA ILE A 55 12.17 1.08 9.35
C ILE A 55 12.51 2.56 9.20
N LYS A 56 13.78 2.91 9.36
CA LYS A 56 14.25 4.30 9.41
C LYS A 56 13.95 5.10 8.15
N GLU A 57 14.07 4.50 6.97
CA GLU A 57 13.91 5.17 5.67
C GLU A 57 12.70 4.60 4.91
N LYS A 58 11.49 4.70 5.50
CA LYS A 58 10.25 4.17 4.90
C LYS A 58 10.00 4.67 3.47
N GLY A 59 10.37 5.91 3.16
CA GLY A 59 10.25 6.49 1.82
C GLY A 59 11.20 5.87 0.79
N MET A 60 12.22 5.11 1.22
CA MET A 60 13.09 4.33 0.34
C MET A 60 12.59 2.89 0.11
N PHE A 61 11.53 2.47 0.79
CA PHE A 61 10.94 1.14 0.59
C PHE A 61 9.99 1.11 -0.62
N THR A 62 10.40 1.74 -1.72
CA THR A 62 9.65 1.77 -2.99
C THR A 62 10.58 2.01 -4.16
N ALA A 63 10.22 1.54 -5.35
CA ALA A 63 10.98 1.80 -6.57
C ALA A 63 10.51 3.07 -7.28
N GLY A 64 9.21 3.29 -7.39
CA GLY A 64 8.61 4.49 -7.99
C GLY A 64 7.88 5.31 -6.95
N VAL A 65 7.95 6.62 -7.06
CA VAL A 65 7.34 7.55 -6.11
C VAL A 65 6.95 8.86 -6.80
N VAL A 66 5.85 9.46 -6.38
CA VAL A 66 5.50 10.84 -6.76
C VAL A 66 6.06 11.77 -5.70
N THR A 67 6.83 12.76 -6.13
CA THR A 67 7.40 13.81 -5.28
C THR A 67 6.97 15.18 -5.82
N LYS A 68 7.40 16.25 -5.15
CA LYS A 68 7.22 17.62 -5.68
C LYS A 68 7.85 17.84 -7.07
N ASP A 69 8.80 16.98 -7.44
CA ASP A 69 9.52 17.04 -8.71
C ASP A 69 8.93 16.05 -9.76
N GLY A 70 7.73 15.51 -9.51
CA GLY A 70 6.99 14.62 -10.41
C GLY A 70 7.11 13.13 -10.08
N LEU A 71 6.88 12.28 -11.09
CA LEU A 71 6.97 10.82 -10.98
C LEU A 71 8.44 10.38 -11.14
N GLN A 72 9.03 9.93 -10.05
CA GLN A 72 10.46 9.67 -9.92
C GLN A 72 10.76 8.20 -9.60
N ILE A 73 12.01 7.80 -9.84
CA ILE A 73 12.55 6.51 -9.41
C ILE A 73 13.47 6.78 -8.20
N THR A 74 13.29 6.02 -7.13
CA THR A 74 14.17 6.09 -5.95
C THR A 74 15.58 5.61 -6.30
N GLU A 75 16.60 6.16 -5.64
CA GLU A 75 17.97 5.68 -5.77
C GLU A 75 18.07 4.20 -5.42
N ALA A 76 18.90 3.43 -6.13
CA ALA A 76 19.13 2.02 -5.83
C ALA A 76 19.82 1.83 -4.46
N LYS A 77 20.73 2.77 -4.12
CA LYS A 77 21.42 2.74 -2.81
C LYS A 77 20.44 3.09 -1.69
N GLY A 78 20.25 2.15 -0.78
CA GLY A 78 19.32 2.29 0.35
C GLY A 78 17.86 1.95 0.04
N ARG A 79 17.55 1.58 -1.21
CA ARG A 79 16.22 1.05 -1.55
C ARG A 79 16.01 -0.30 -0.85
N GLY A 80 14.87 -0.46 -0.16
CA GLY A 80 14.51 -1.73 0.45
C GLY A 80 14.17 -2.80 -0.58
N ASP A 81 14.49 -4.05 -0.26
CA ASP A 81 14.06 -5.23 -1.00
C ASP A 81 12.72 -5.79 -0.47
N HIS A 82 12.08 -6.68 -1.21
CA HIS A 82 10.86 -7.35 -0.74
C HIS A 82 11.17 -8.20 0.48
N THR A 83 10.26 -8.24 1.43
CA THR A 83 10.42 -9.05 2.65
C THR A 83 9.50 -10.26 2.58
N VAL A 84 10.06 -11.43 2.86
CA VAL A 84 9.34 -12.70 2.98
C VAL A 84 9.40 -13.14 4.42
N ILE A 85 8.23 -13.38 5.00
CA ILE A 85 8.05 -13.96 6.33
C ILE A 85 7.49 -15.37 6.10
N GLN A 86 8.27 -16.39 6.39
CA GLN A 86 7.89 -17.79 6.20
C GLN A 86 8.00 -18.53 7.52
N LYS A 87 6.84 -18.93 8.07
CA LYS A 87 6.73 -19.59 9.37
C LYS A 87 7.54 -18.83 10.45
N GLY A 88 7.33 -17.51 10.52
CA GLY A 88 8.01 -16.60 11.43
C GLY A 88 9.46 -16.24 11.07
N LYS A 89 10.08 -16.90 10.11
CA LYS A 89 11.45 -16.57 9.64
C LYS A 89 11.42 -15.48 8.59
N VAL A 90 12.28 -14.47 8.74
CA VAL A 90 12.31 -13.28 7.88
C VAL A 90 13.53 -13.32 6.96
N LYS A 91 13.31 -13.07 5.67
CA LYS A 91 14.39 -12.85 4.69
C LYS A 91 13.98 -11.75 3.71
N THR A 92 14.96 -11.11 3.08
CA THR A 92 14.74 -10.18 1.98
C THR A 92 15.07 -10.83 0.64
N VAL A 93 14.33 -10.46 -0.41
CA VAL A 93 14.49 -11.01 -1.75
C VAL A 93 14.28 -9.95 -2.81
N LYS A 94 14.93 -10.11 -3.95
CA LYS A 94 14.74 -9.27 -5.14
C LYS A 94 13.71 -9.87 -6.08
N VAL A 95 13.23 -9.07 -7.05
CA VAL A 95 12.21 -9.50 -8.02
C VAL A 95 12.54 -10.83 -8.71
N PRO A 96 13.78 -11.10 -9.19
CA PRO A 96 14.08 -12.38 -9.85
C PRO A 96 13.91 -13.62 -8.96
N GLU A 97 14.03 -13.45 -7.63
CA GLU A 97 13.91 -14.56 -6.67
C GLU A 97 12.46 -14.84 -6.27
N LEU A 98 11.53 -13.92 -6.57
CA LEU A 98 10.12 -14.06 -6.19
C LEU A 98 9.45 -15.28 -6.82
N GLY A 99 9.77 -15.59 -8.06
CA GLY A 99 9.15 -16.69 -8.81
C GLY A 99 9.28 -18.03 -8.11
N ASP A 100 10.44 -18.34 -7.55
CA ASP A 100 10.68 -19.62 -6.87
C ASP A 100 9.89 -19.72 -5.54
N ILE A 101 9.71 -18.61 -4.85
CA ILE A 101 8.89 -18.57 -3.63
C ILE A 101 7.41 -18.69 -3.98
N LEU A 102 6.94 -17.92 -4.98
CA LEU A 102 5.54 -17.89 -5.39
C LEU A 102 5.04 -19.23 -5.94
N LYS A 103 5.90 -20.04 -6.54
CA LYS A 103 5.57 -21.40 -7.00
C LYS A 103 5.11 -22.29 -5.85
N GLU A 104 5.67 -22.12 -4.66
CA GLU A 104 5.41 -22.94 -3.47
C GLU A 104 4.27 -22.36 -2.62
N MET A 105 3.77 -21.15 -2.95
CA MET A 105 2.69 -20.49 -2.23
C MET A 105 1.33 -20.90 -2.78
N GLY A 106 0.32 -20.89 -1.90
CA GLY A 106 -1.06 -21.26 -2.25
C GLY A 106 -2.09 -20.66 -1.30
N PRO A 107 -3.28 -21.28 -1.20
CA PRO A 107 -4.32 -20.84 -0.27
C PRO A 107 -3.81 -20.79 1.17
N GLY A 108 -4.09 -19.69 1.87
CA GLY A 108 -3.58 -19.42 3.23
C GLY A 108 -2.27 -18.63 3.27
N ASP A 109 -1.56 -18.50 2.16
CA ASP A 109 -0.43 -17.59 2.03
C ASP A 109 -0.88 -16.19 1.56
N ILE A 110 -0.09 -15.17 1.85
CA ILE A 110 -0.47 -13.78 1.62
C ILE A 110 0.61 -13.02 0.85
N PHE A 111 0.16 -12.24 -0.14
CA PHE A 111 0.98 -11.27 -0.84
C PHE A 111 0.44 -9.86 -0.58
N ILE A 112 1.23 -9.01 0.09
CA ILE A 112 0.86 -7.64 0.42
C ILE A 112 1.53 -6.69 -0.57
N LYS A 113 0.71 -5.89 -1.28
CA LYS A 113 1.17 -4.93 -2.28
C LYS A 113 0.58 -3.54 -2.01
N GLY A 114 1.35 -2.49 -2.30
CA GLY A 114 0.79 -1.14 -2.41
C GLY A 114 0.18 -0.91 -3.80
N ALA A 115 -0.60 0.15 -3.94
CA ALA A 115 -1.11 0.63 -5.23
C ALA A 115 -0.66 2.07 -5.50
N ASN A 116 -0.75 2.49 -6.78
CA ASN A 116 -0.55 3.87 -7.20
C ASN A 116 -1.88 4.61 -7.42
N ALA A 117 -2.93 3.86 -7.73
CA ALA A 117 -4.30 4.36 -7.83
C ALA A 117 -5.27 3.32 -7.27
N ILE A 118 -6.40 3.77 -6.76
CA ILE A 118 -7.58 2.97 -6.46
C ILE A 118 -8.79 3.68 -7.06
N ASP A 119 -9.82 2.93 -7.41
CA ASP A 119 -11.05 3.50 -7.96
C ASP A 119 -12.29 3.20 -7.09
N PRO A 120 -13.43 3.85 -7.34
CA PRO A 120 -14.66 3.60 -6.59
C PRO A 120 -15.29 2.22 -6.87
N PHE A 121 -14.73 1.44 -7.82
CA PHE A 121 -15.26 0.15 -8.25
C PHE A 121 -14.51 -1.04 -7.64
N GLY A 122 -13.62 -0.79 -6.67
CA GLY A 122 -12.87 -1.84 -5.98
C GLY A 122 -11.66 -2.38 -6.76
N GLN A 123 -11.10 -1.56 -7.65
CA GLN A 123 -9.90 -1.90 -8.41
C GLN A 123 -8.68 -1.13 -7.91
N ALA A 124 -7.52 -1.73 -8.02
CA ALA A 124 -6.25 -1.09 -7.71
C ALA A 124 -5.33 -1.07 -8.94
N GLY A 125 -4.73 0.08 -9.22
CA GLY A 125 -3.80 0.30 -10.31
C GLY A 125 -2.35 0.34 -9.83
N ILE A 126 -1.51 -0.46 -10.47
CA ILE A 126 -0.06 -0.46 -10.24
C ILE A 126 0.62 0.15 -11.47
N LEU A 127 1.31 1.27 -11.31
CA LEU A 127 2.08 1.88 -12.39
C LEU A 127 3.31 1.02 -12.71
N LEU A 128 3.51 0.80 -13.99
CA LEU A 128 4.58 -0.03 -14.55
C LEU A 128 5.58 0.87 -15.28
N GLY A 129 6.65 1.27 -14.62
CA GLY A 129 7.72 2.08 -15.20
C GLY A 129 8.83 1.27 -15.89
N GLY A 130 8.72 -0.06 -15.92
CA GLY A 130 9.69 -0.97 -16.55
C GLY A 130 9.03 -2.04 -17.39
N ILE A 131 9.71 -2.48 -18.44
CA ILE A 131 9.27 -3.60 -19.28
C ILE A 131 9.12 -4.87 -18.44
N GLY A 132 8.04 -5.63 -18.65
CA GLY A 132 7.71 -6.82 -17.87
C GLY A 132 6.98 -6.55 -16.55
N GLY A 133 6.76 -5.26 -16.17
CA GLY A 133 5.89 -4.88 -15.05
C GLY A 133 6.48 -5.10 -13.66
N GLY A 134 7.79 -5.32 -13.55
CA GLY A 134 8.48 -5.42 -12.25
C GLY A 134 7.88 -6.47 -11.33
N THR A 135 7.71 -6.11 -10.06
CA THR A 135 7.21 -7.02 -9.02
C THR A 135 5.84 -7.63 -9.36
N ILE A 136 4.88 -6.80 -9.79
CA ILE A 136 3.54 -7.31 -10.05
C ILE A 136 3.49 -8.13 -11.35
N GLY A 137 4.28 -7.76 -12.37
CA GLY A 137 4.43 -8.55 -13.59
C GLY A 137 5.00 -9.95 -13.33
N ALA A 138 5.97 -10.05 -12.40
CA ALA A 138 6.54 -11.34 -11.99
C ALA A 138 5.59 -12.17 -11.10
N ALA A 139 4.70 -11.52 -10.35
CA ALA A 139 3.90 -12.20 -9.32
C ALA A 139 2.48 -12.56 -9.79
N TRP A 140 1.85 -11.73 -10.61
CA TRP A 140 0.41 -11.77 -10.82
C TRP A 140 -0.12 -13.13 -11.33
N GLY A 141 0.62 -13.78 -12.22
CA GLY A 141 0.25 -15.11 -12.71
C GLY A 141 0.13 -16.12 -11.57
N TYR A 142 1.12 -16.16 -10.68
CA TYR A 142 1.11 -17.04 -9.51
C TYR A 142 0.02 -16.68 -8.51
N LEU A 143 -0.16 -15.38 -8.22
CA LEU A 143 -1.19 -14.92 -7.27
C LEU A 143 -2.57 -15.41 -7.68
N THR A 144 -2.88 -15.34 -8.97
CA THR A 144 -4.19 -15.72 -9.51
C THR A 144 -4.33 -17.24 -9.66
N SER A 145 -3.33 -17.91 -10.22
CA SER A 145 -3.42 -19.36 -10.51
C SER A 145 -3.36 -20.23 -9.26
N ASN A 146 -2.57 -19.81 -8.27
CA ASN A 146 -2.37 -20.60 -7.05
C ASN A 146 -3.34 -20.21 -5.92
N GLY A 147 -4.20 -19.19 -6.13
CA GLY A 147 -5.16 -18.74 -5.12
C GLY A 147 -4.51 -18.08 -3.90
N ILE A 148 -3.38 -17.39 -4.10
CA ILE A 148 -2.67 -16.65 -3.05
C ILE A 148 -3.48 -15.41 -2.68
N THR A 149 -3.74 -15.21 -1.39
CA THR A 149 -4.49 -14.04 -0.92
C THR A 149 -3.70 -12.77 -1.18
N THR A 150 -4.27 -11.86 -1.98
CA THR A 150 -3.66 -10.55 -2.25
C THR A 150 -4.30 -9.48 -1.40
N ILE A 151 -3.49 -8.78 -0.58
CA ILE A 151 -3.90 -7.61 0.21
C ILE A 151 -3.24 -6.38 -0.41
N ILE A 152 -4.05 -5.33 -0.64
CA ILE A 152 -3.61 -4.09 -1.26
C ILE A 152 -3.70 -2.96 -0.23
N ALA A 153 -2.55 -2.52 0.26
CA ALA A 153 -2.45 -1.42 1.22
C ALA A 153 -2.37 -0.07 0.47
N ALA A 154 -3.46 0.68 0.48
CA ALA A 154 -3.54 1.94 -0.27
C ALA A 154 -4.47 2.95 0.41
N GLY A 155 -3.95 4.11 0.81
CA GLY A 155 -4.76 5.18 1.37
C GLY A 155 -5.62 5.89 0.32
N LEU A 156 -6.70 6.53 0.79
CA LEU A 156 -7.64 7.27 -0.04
C LEU A 156 -7.03 8.51 -0.73
N GLU A 157 -5.79 8.88 -0.38
CA GLU A 157 -5.03 9.86 -1.15
C GLU A 157 -4.77 9.42 -2.61
N LYS A 158 -4.96 8.12 -2.89
CA LYS A 158 -4.75 7.53 -4.23
C LYS A 158 -6.05 7.27 -4.99
N LEU A 159 -7.19 7.69 -4.45
CA LEU A 159 -8.47 7.52 -5.12
C LEU A 159 -8.54 8.39 -6.37
N VAL A 160 -8.80 7.78 -7.52
CA VAL A 160 -9.08 8.45 -8.79
C VAL A 160 -10.55 8.24 -9.19
N PRO A 161 -11.23 9.27 -9.69
CA PRO A 161 -12.69 9.24 -9.91
C PRO A 161 -13.08 8.63 -11.28
N ILE A 162 -12.34 7.64 -11.76
CA ILE A 162 -12.59 6.94 -13.02
C ILE A 162 -12.41 5.44 -12.85
N ASN A 163 -12.99 4.65 -13.77
CA ASN A 163 -12.68 3.23 -13.87
C ASN A 163 -11.23 3.05 -14.37
N LEU A 164 -10.40 2.37 -13.59
CA LEU A 164 -8.97 2.18 -13.92
C LEU A 164 -8.77 1.40 -15.23
N THR A 165 -9.70 0.53 -15.62
CA THR A 165 -9.64 -0.18 -16.91
C THR A 165 -9.66 0.79 -18.09
N ASP A 166 -10.38 1.91 -18.00
CA ASP A 166 -10.39 2.93 -19.05
C ASP A 166 -9.04 3.63 -19.18
N ALA A 167 -8.35 3.85 -18.05
CA ALA A 167 -7.00 4.41 -18.04
C ALA A 167 -5.99 3.43 -18.68
N VAL A 168 -6.04 2.15 -18.30
CA VAL A 168 -5.14 1.10 -18.83
C VAL A 168 -5.19 1.03 -20.35
N ASN A 169 -6.39 1.09 -20.93
CA ASN A 169 -6.58 1.02 -22.38
C ASN A 169 -5.95 2.20 -23.14
N ARG A 170 -5.64 3.30 -22.45
CA ARG A 170 -5.10 4.52 -23.06
C ARG A 170 -3.60 4.72 -22.82
N MET A 171 -2.96 3.98 -21.93
CA MET A 171 -1.57 4.19 -21.51
C MET A 171 -0.66 2.98 -21.80
N GLY A 172 0.64 3.21 -21.67
CA GLY A 172 1.69 2.19 -21.88
C GLY A 172 3.02 2.85 -22.15
N ILE A 173 4.12 2.25 -21.72
CA ILE A 173 5.48 2.82 -21.86
C ILE A 173 5.79 3.16 -23.31
N MET A 174 5.41 2.28 -24.24
CA MET A 174 5.64 2.45 -25.69
C MET A 174 4.53 3.24 -26.39
N LYS A 175 3.42 3.55 -25.71
CA LYS A 175 2.27 4.25 -26.26
C LYS A 175 2.24 5.73 -25.94
N VAL A 176 2.80 6.13 -24.79
CA VAL A 176 2.88 7.52 -24.36
C VAL A 176 3.96 8.25 -25.16
N ASP A 177 3.58 9.25 -25.95
CA ASP A 177 4.52 10.00 -26.80
C ASP A 177 5.41 10.91 -25.96
N ILE A 178 4.82 11.68 -25.04
CA ILE A 178 5.54 12.65 -24.20
C ILE A 178 5.23 12.40 -22.73
N ALA A 179 6.24 12.32 -21.91
CA ALA A 179 6.14 12.38 -20.45
C ALA A 179 7.21 13.35 -19.95
N LEU A 180 6.87 14.16 -18.95
CA LEU A 180 7.85 15.04 -18.29
C LEU A 180 8.81 14.23 -17.42
N ASP A 181 8.35 13.05 -16.99
CA ASP A 181 9.06 12.15 -16.08
C ASP A 181 9.11 10.73 -16.64
N VAL A 182 8.79 9.73 -15.82
CA VAL A 182 8.78 8.31 -16.20
C VAL A 182 7.52 7.96 -17.01
N LYS A 183 7.70 7.43 -18.21
CA LYS A 183 6.60 6.81 -18.96
C LYS A 183 6.14 5.54 -18.28
N CYS A 184 4.83 5.36 -18.10
CA CYS A 184 4.26 4.21 -17.43
C CYS A 184 3.15 3.53 -18.22
N GLY A 185 3.07 2.22 -18.07
CA GLY A 185 1.84 1.46 -18.20
C GLY A 185 1.17 1.30 -16.85
N MET A 186 0.07 0.56 -16.81
CA MET A 186 -0.64 0.20 -15.58
C MET A 186 -1.14 -1.24 -15.66
N MET A 187 -1.04 -1.95 -14.55
CA MET A 187 -1.75 -3.20 -14.33
C MET A 187 -2.86 -2.94 -13.31
N VAL A 188 -4.09 -3.28 -13.68
CA VAL A 188 -5.22 -3.30 -12.75
C VAL A 188 -5.28 -4.67 -12.10
N ILE A 189 -5.37 -4.70 -10.79
CA ILE A 189 -5.42 -5.93 -9.98
C ILE A 189 -6.60 -5.88 -9.02
N GLY A 190 -7.16 -7.04 -8.72
CA GLY A 190 -8.11 -7.26 -7.63
C GLY A 190 -7.41 -7.74 -6.37
N GLY A 191 -8.15 -7.77 -5.27
CA GLY A 191 -7.69 -8.22 -3.96
C GLY A 191 -8.44 -7.54 -2.83
N TYR A 192 -8.03 -7.79 -1.60
CA TYR A 192 -8.56 -7.06 -0.44
C TYR A 192 -7.87 -5.69 -0.35
N ILE A 193 -8.56 -4.65 -0.84
CA ILE A 193 -8.06 -3.28 -0.73
C ILE A 193 -8.35 -2.78 0.67
N ILE A 194 -7.29 -2.43 1.40
CA ILE A 194 -7.37 -1.87 2.75
C ILE A 194 -7.00 -0.40 2.66
N THR A 195 -8.01 0.45 2.76
CA THR A 195 -7.89 1.89 2.92
C THR A 195 -8.06 2.26 4.39
N GLU A 196 -8.10 3.54 4.70
CA GLU A 196 -8.42 4.03 6.04
C GLU A 196 -9.82 3.57 6.49
N MET A 197 -10.77 3.42 5.54
CA MET A 197 -12.13 2.97 5.87
C MET A 197 -12.15 1.51 6.34
N GLU A 198 -11.55 0.61 5.56
CA GLU A 198 -11.43 -0.79 5.94
C GLU A 198 -10.58 -0.96 7.20
N ALA A 199 -9.58 -0.10 7.39
CA ALA A 199 -8.73 -0.14 8.57
C ALA A 199 -9.48 0.21 9.86
N PHE A 200 -10.30 1.22 9.86
CA PHE A 200 -11.15 1.55 11.02
C PHE A 200 -12.17 0.45 11.28
N LYS A 201 -12.77 -0.11 10.22
CA LYS A 201 -13.75 -1.21 10.35
C LYS A 201 -13.11 -2.47 10.92
N GLU A 202 -11.92 -2.85 10.43
CA GLU A 202 -11.17 -4.03 10.92
C GLU A 202 -10.75 -3.88 12.39
N LEU A 203 -10.29 -2.70 12.78
CA LEU A 203 -9.77 -2.48 14.13
C LEU A 203 -10.85 -2.25 15.18
N PHE A 204 -11.93 -1.56 14.82
CA PHE A 204 -12.90 -1.03 15.78
C PHE A 204 -14.37 -1.38 15.46
N GLY A 205 -14.65 -1.93 14.27
CA GLY A 205 -16.02 -2.25 13.86
C GLY A 205 -16.90 -1.03 13.59
N VAL A 206 -16.30 0.18 13.42
CA VAL A 206 -17.03 1.41 13.13
C VAL A 206 -17.26 1.59 11.63
N ASP A 207 -18.39 2.20 11.27
CA ASP A 207 -18.62 2.67 9.91
C ASP A 207 -17.91 4.00 9.69
N VAL A 208 -17.42 4.21 8.45
CA VAL A 208 -16.56 5.34 8.13
C VAL A 208 -16.98 5.99 6.82
N VAL A 209 -17.18 7.29 6.87
CA VAL A 209 -17.51 8.09 5.69
C VAL A 209 -16.44 9.15 5.47
N PRO A 210 -15.73 9.14 4.34
CA PRO A 210 -14.84 10.24 3.97
C PRO A 210 -15.68 11.46 3.58
N ILE A 211 -15.51 12.57 4.30
CA ILE A 211 -16.32 13.78 4.14
C ILE A 211 -15.56 14.97 3.56
N GLY A 212 -14.24 14.83 3.42
CA GLY A 212 -13.40 15.89 2.86
C GLY A 212 -11.97 15.45 2.67
N GLY A 213 -11.17 16.32 2.08
CA GLY A 213 -9.75 16.10 1.87
C GLY A 213 -9.03 17.35 1.36
N GLY A 214 -7.70 17.29 1.33
CA GLY A 214 -6.83 18.38 0.94
C GLY A 214 -5.62 18.48 1.85
N GLY A 215 -5.31 19.69 2.32
CA GLY A 215 -4.25 19.95 3.28
C GLY A 215 -3.10 20.76 2.71
N ILE A 216 -2.36 21.37 3.62
CA ILE A 216 -1.12 22.14 3.39
C ILE A 216 -0.12 21.79 4.49
N ASP A 217 1.11 22.24 4.35
CA ASP A 217 2.16 22.12 5.39
C ASP A 217 2.43 20.68 5.86
N GLY A 218 2.50 19.75 4.89
CA GLY A 218 2.74 18.33 5.14
C GLY A 218 1.47 17.49 5.30
N ALA A 219 0.29 18.13 5.22
CA ALA A 219 -1.01 17.45 5.22
C ALA A 219 -1.61 17.30 3.81
N GLU A 220 -0.82 17.55 2.75
CA GLU A 220 -1.26 17.39 1.36
C GLU A 220 -1.75 15.96 1.10
N GLY A 221 -3.01 15.83 0.69
CA GLY A 221 -3.69 14.54 0.52
C GLY A 221 -4.37 13.99 1.79
N ALA A 222 -4.43 14.78 2.87
CA ALA A 222 -5.17 14.42 4.08
C ALA A 222 -6.65 14.17 3.77
N LYS A 223 -7.26 13.29 4.56
CA LYS A 223 -8.68 12.97 4.50
C LYS A 223 -9.37 13.26 5.82
N ILE A 224 -10.59 13.74 5.73
CA ILE A 224 -11.48 13.98 6.87
C ILE A 224 -12.50 12.86 6.87
N PHE A 225 -12.68 12.21 8.00
CA PHE A 225 -13.58 11.08 8.17
C PHE A 225 -14.62 11.36 9.23
N LEU A 226 -15.86 10.94 8.97
CA LEU A 226 -16.88 10.76 9.97
C LEU A 226 -16.89 9.30 10.38
N LEU A 227 -16.74 9.04 11.66
CA LEU A 227 -16.82 7.71 12.28
C LEU A 227 -18.18 7.55 12.93
N ASP A 228 -18.87 6.45 12.67
CA ASP A 228 -20.18 6.13 13.24
C ASP A 228 -20.18 4.72 13.81
N GLY A 229 -20.65 4.56 15.03
CA GLY A 229 -20.71 3.25 15.68
C GLY A 229 -21.09 3.34 17.17
N GLU A 230 -20.91 2.21 17.84
CA GLU A 230 -21.07 2.12 19.29
C GLU A 230 -20.11 3.07 20.00
N ASP A 231 -20.54 3.63 21.14
CA ASP A 231 -19.83 4.69 21.83
C ASP A 231 -18.38 4.34 22.17
N GLU A 232 -18.16 3.14 22.70
CA GLU A 232 -16.81 2.71 23.08
C GLU A 232 -15.93 2.46 21.85
N ALA A 233 -16.45 1.85 20.79
CA ALA A 233 -15.73 1.61 19.55
C ALA A 233 -15.26 2.93 18.90
N VAL A 234 -16.12 3.94 18.86
CA VAL A 234 -15.78 5.26 18.33
C VAL A 234 -14.73 5.95 19.22
N LYS A 235 -14.84 5.85 20.56
CA LYS A 235 -13.82 6.40 21.48
C LYS A 235 -12.46 5.72 21.29
N GLU A 236 -12.43 4.40 21.14
CA GLU A 236 -11.19 3.66 20.87
C GLU A 236 -10.57 4.04 19.52
N ALA A 237 -11.39 4.19 18.47
CA ALA A 237 -10.93 4.68 17.17
C ALA A 237 -10.32 6.09 17.26
N VAL A 238 -10.97 7.01 17.95
CA VAL A 238 -10.44 8.37 18.21
C VAL A 238 -9.16 8.32 19.05
N ALA A 239 -9.09 7.45 20.05
CA ALA A 239 -7.88 7.26 20.84
C ALA A 239 -6.71 6.75 19.98
N MET A 240 -6.97 5.79 19.09
CA MET A 240 -5.97 5.33 18.11
C MET A 240 -5.46 6.47 17.23
N VAL A 241 -6.35 7.31 16.69
CA VAL A 241 -5.94 8.47 15.88
C VAL A 241 -5.02 9.40 16.68
N LYS A 242 -5.30 9.62 17.97
CA LYS A 242 -4.42 10.42 18.84
C LYS A 242 -3.03 9.80 18.98
N THR A 243 -2.91 8.47 19.03
CA THR A 243 -1.60 7.78 19.16
C THR A 243 -0.75 7.86 17.91
N ILE A 244 -1.36 7.91 16.74
CA ILE A 244 -0.65 7.98 15.44
C ILE A 244 -0.50 9.42 14.94
N ARG A 245 -1.08 10.39 15.63
CA ARG A 245 -1.01 11.79 15.26
C ARG A 245 0.42 12.29 15.27
N GLY A 246 0.79 13.01 14.21
CA GLY A 246 2.15 13.51 14.03
C GLY A 246 3.11 12.47 13.43
N GLU A 247 2.61 11.36 12.88
CA GLU A 247 3.46 10.44 12.09
C GLU A 247 4.23 11.23 11.02
N PRO A 248 5.56 11.16 10.97
CA PRO A 248 6.37 12.04 10.13
C PRO A 248 6.06 11.87 8.63
N LYS A 249 6.09 12.96 7.89
CA LYS A 249 6.05 12.89 6.43
C LYS A 249 7.21 12.08 5.90
N LEU A 250 6.95 11.27 4.87
CA LEU A 250 7.98 10.48 4.22
C LEU A 250 8.95 11.34 3.44
N THR A 251 10.21 11.00 3.52
CA THR A 251 11.29 11.57 2.71
C THR A 251 11.93 10.47 1.87
N THR A 252 12.41 10.82 0.68
CA THR A 252 13.03 9.87 -0.24
C THR A 252 14.17 10.53 -1.00
N ARG A 253 15.04 9.71 -1.60
CA ARG A 253 16.06 10.13 -2.55
C ARG A 253 15.73 9.55 -3.91
N THR A 254 15.77 10.38 -4.94
CA THR A 254 15.40 10.00 -6.31
C THR A 254 16.55 10.23 -7.28
N ILE A 255 16.56 9.42 -8.34
CA ILE A 255 17.50 9.60 -9.44
C ILE A 255 17.03 10.80 -10.26
N LYS A 256 17.90 11.80 -10.43
CA LYS A 256 17.65 12.89 -11.39
C LYS A 256 17.59 12.29 -12.80
N GLN A 257 16.43 12.34 -13.42
CA GLN A 257 16.32 12.03 -14.84
C GLN A 257 16.91 13.21 -15.62
N LYS A 258 17.80 12.89 -16.57
CA LYS A 258 18.40 13.88 -17.48
C LYS A 258 17.46 14.15 -18.64
#